data_f11d8cce4f30ed8469fbbf98ab5d92c9
#
_entry.id   f11d8cce4f30ed8469fbbf98ab5d92c9
#
_cell.length_a   1.000
_cell.length_b   1.000
_cell.length_c   1.000
_cell.angle_alpha   90.00
_cell.angle_beta   90.00
_cell.angle_gamma   90.00
#
_symmetry.space_group_name_H-M   'P 1'
#
loop_
_entity.id
_entity.type
_entity.pdbx_description
1 polymer ?
#
loop_
_entity_poly.entity_id
_entity_poly.type
_entity_poly.pdbx_seq_one_letter_code
_entity_poly.pdbx_strand_id
1 'polypeptide(L)'
;RYIVKGLNKNDSVKFKFIITETTSYATGFNIIGKHIGNDDGDDFWEDDEYSKKEIGEKLSNVTLLDINAKATSLDNYSGNYVFISFIFTRCPVPNMCPAVVIKNGVIARNFKDYDNVKLVMVSFDYLYDTPEILKSFYGSSIEDFPNWDVLSSVGKVSDLYTLSSEIGCEYWGIEKNN
;
A
#
# COMPACT_ATOMS: atom_id res chain seq x y z
N ARG A 1 -21.12 13.30 1.45
CA ARG A 1 -21.20 12.08 2.27
C ARG A 1 -22.54 11.42 1.96
N TYR A 2 -22.55 10.38 1.15
CA TYR A 2 -23.79 9.67 0.83
C TYR A 2 -24.03 8.61 1.91
N ILE A 3 -25.17 8.70 2.60
CA ILE A 3 -25.59 7.68 3.58
C ILE A 3 -26.47 6.70 2.81
N VAL A 4 -26.02 5.45 2.72
CA VAL A 4 -26.86 4.37 2.21
C VAL A 4 -27.83 3.98 3.31
N LYS A 5 -29.13 4.33 3.13
CA LYS A 5 -30.15 4.03 4.13
C LYS A 5 -30.32 2.51 4.31
N GLY A 6 -30.37 2.07 5.55
CA GLY A 6 -30.65 0.68 5.91
C GLY A 6 -29.43 -0.24 6.03
N LEU A 7 -28.21 0.29 5.90
CA LEU A 7 -26.97 -0.42 6.19
C LEU A 7 -26.58 -0.22 7.66
N ASN A 8 -26.29 -1.32 8.33
CA ASN A 8 -25.70 -1.33 9.66
C ASN A 8 -24.22 -1.72 9.59
N LYS A 9 -23.48 -1.39 10.64
CA LYS A 9 -22.10 -1.89 10.82
C LYS A 9 -22.14 -3.42 10.75
N ASN A 10 -21.20 -4.03 10.03
CA ASN A 10 -21.07 -5.48 9.82
C ASN A 10 -22.09 -6.14 8.89
N ASP A 11 -22.97 -5.39 8.21
CA ASP A 11 -23.77 -5.96 7.13
C ASP A 11 -22.86 -6.31 5.92
N SER A 12 -23.04 -7.51 5.39
CA SER A 12 -22.40 -7.90 4.12
C SER A 12 -23.18 -7.32 2.95
N VAL A 13 -22.49 -6.60 2.06
CA VAL A 13 -23.13 -5.93 0.94
C VAL A 13 -22.47 -6.29 -0.39
N LYS A 14 -23.30 -6.46 -1.42
CA LYS A 14 -22.85 -6.52 -2.80
C LYS A 14 -23.18 -5.19 -3.48
N PHE A 15 -22.23 -4.63 -4.20
CA PHE A 15 -22.44 -3.38 -4.95
C PHE A 15 -21.68 -3.41 -6.28
N LYS A 16 -22.02 -2.51 -7.17
CA LYS A 16 -21.29 -2.28 -8.42
C LYS A 16 -20.36 -1.08 -8.21
N PHE A 17 -19.07 -1.29 -8.40
CA PHE A 17 -18.09 -0.23 -8.40
C PHE A 17 -17.88 0.27 -9.83
N ILE A 18 -18.00 1.57 -10.03
CA ILE A 18 -17.86 2.24 -11.33
C ILE A 18 -16.67 3.18 -11.25
N ILE A 19 -15.72 2.98 -12.15
CA ILE A 19 -14.55 3.83 -12.31
C ILE A 19 -14.70 4.58 -13.63
N THR A 20 -14.57 5.89 -13.58
CA THR A 20 -14.53 6.76 -14.77
C THR A 20 -13.18 7.47 -14.80
N GLU A 21 -12.90 8.19 -15.87
CA GLU A 21 -11.65 8.95 -16.01
C GLU A 21 -11.47 10.04 -14.93
N THR A 22 -12.56 10.52 -14.34
CA THR A 22 -12.53 11.64 -13.39
C THR A 22 -13.01 11.30 -11.99
N THR A 23 -13.80 10.22 -11.83
CA THR A 23 -14.42 9.87 -10.55
C THR A 23 -14.59 8.36 -10.39
N SER A 24 -14.67 7.93 -9.15
CA SER A 24 -15.05 6.55 -8.79
C SER A 24 -16.22 6.58 -7.81
N TYR A 25 -17.20 5.73 -8.01
CA TYR A 25 -18.34 5.64 -7.10
C TYR A 25 -18.94 4.23 -7.08
N ALA A 26 -19.60 3.92 -5.98
CA ALA A 26 -20.31 2.65 -5.82
C ALA A 26 -21.82 2.85 -5.95
N THR A 27 -22.51 1.91 -6.58
CA THR A 27 -23.96 1.96 -6.83
C THR A 27 -24.56 0.57 -6.75
N GLY A 28 -25.88 0.48 -6.64
CA GLY A 28 -26.60 -0.80 -6.63
C GLY A 28 -26.29 -1.65 -5.40
N PHE A 29 -26.26 -1.03 -4.24
CA PHE A 29 -26.02 -1.72 -2.97
C PHE A 29 -27.16 -2.69 -2.65
N ASN A 30 -26.82 -3.96 -2.47
CA ASN A 30 -27.71 -4.99 -1.99
C ASN A 30 -27.13 -5.61 -0.72
N ILE A 31 -27.91 -5.66 0.34
CA ILE A 31 -27.54 -6.35 1.57
C ILE A 31 -27.69 -7.86 1.27
N ILE A 32 -26.58 -8.60 1.33
CA ILE A 32 -26.53 -10.05 1.09
C ILE A 32 -26.44 -10.85 2.40
N GLY A 33 -26.12 -10.19 3.51
CA GLY A 33 -26.11 -10.75 4.84
C GLY A 33 -26.33 -9.64 5.85
N LYS A 34 -27.28 -9.84 6.77
CA LYS A 34 -27.44 -8.98 7.94
C LYS A 34 -26.70 -9.59 9.10
N HIS A 35 -25.95 -8.77 9.81
CA HIS A 35 -25.36 -9.17 11.07
C HIS A 35 -26.50 -9.30 12.10
N ILE A 36 -26.84 -10.53 12.46
CA ILE A 36 -27.77 -10.84 13.56
C ILE A 36 -26.88 -11.16 14.78
N GLY A 37 -26.32 -10.14 15.38
CA GLY A 37 -25.54 -10.26 16.60
C GLY A 37 -26.01 -9.21 17.60
N ASN A 38 -26.12 -9.59 18.85
CA ASN A 38 -26.25 -8.65 19.93
C ASN A 38 -25.05 -7.73 19.90
N ASP A 39 -25.27 -6.45 20.20
CA ASP A 39 -24.25 -5.38 20.24
C ASP A 39 -23.29 -5.55 21.45
N ASP A 40 -23.01 -6.77 21.80
CA ASP A 40 -22.00 -7.17 22.78
C ASP A 40 -20.69 -7.36 21.97
N GLY A 41 -20.07 -6.22 21.66
CA GLY A 41 -18.66 -5.97 21.46
C GLY A 41 -17.69 -7.08 21.02
N ASP A 42 -18.12 -8.09 20.27
CA ASP A 42 -17.21 -8.96 19.56
C ASP A 42 -16.90 -8.30 18.20
N ASP A 43 -15.91 -7.43 18.25
CA ASP A 43 -15.19 -7.00 17.07
C ASP A 43 -14.67 -8.26 16.38
N PHE A 44 -15.31 -8.65 15.28
CA PHE A 44 -14.78 -9.67 14.37
C PHE A 44 -13.49 -9.20 13.67
N TRP A 45 -13.11 -8.00 13.92
CA TRP A 45 -11.78 -7.44 13.88
C TRP A 45 -11.20 -7.62 15.29
N GLU A 46 -10.84 -8.86 15.68
CA GLU A 46 -9.74 -8.95 16.61
C GLU A 46 -8.71 -8.00 16.06
N ASP A 47 -8.41 -6.97 16.83
CA ASP A 47 -7.22 -6.18 16.70
C ASP A 47 -6.05 -7.17 16.69
N ASP A 48 -5.76 -7.75 15.52
CA ASP A 48 -4.39 -8.13 15.21
C ASP A 48 -3.66 -6.81 15.34
N GLU A 49 -3.14 -6.63 16.50
CA GLU A 49 -2.55 -5.47 17.11
C GLU A 49 -1.75 -4.68 16.05
N TYR A 50 -2.45 -3.77 15.36
CA TYR A 50 -1.82 -2.80 14.48
C TYR A 50 -0.96 -1.94 15.38
N SER A 51 0.25 -2.42 15.65
CA SER A 51 1.19 -1.75 16.55
C SER A 51 1.87 -0.60 15.82
N LYS A 52 1.04 0.39 15.40
CA LYS A 52 1.56 1.62 14.82
C LYS A 52 2.55 2.24 15.78
N LYS A 53 3.74 2.50 15.27
CA LYS A 53 4.79 3.20 16.01
C LYS A 53 4.42 4.65 16.25
N GLU A 54 4.76 5.13 17.42
CA GLU A 54 4.66 6.55 17.75
C GLU A 54 5.77 7.36 17.08
N ILE A 55 5.53 8.68 16.95
CA ILE A 55 6.53 9.59 16.37
C ILE A 55 7.81 9.56 17.23
N GLY A 56 8.94 9.26 16.61
CA GLY A 56 10.24 9.15 17.26
C GLY A 56 10.68 7.73 17.56
N GLU A 57 9.81 6.74 17.42
CA GLU A 57 10.17 5.33 17.53
C GLU A 57 10.85 4.82 16.25
N LYS A 58 11.83 3.94 16.43
CA LYS A 58 12.54 3.32 15.32
C LYS A 58 11.66 2.21 14.71
N LEU A 59 11.52 2.23 13.37
CA LEU A 59 10.90 1.13 12.64
C LEU A 59 11.76 -0.14 12.72
N SER A 60 11.11 -1.28 12.69
CA SER A 60 11.77 -2.60 12.59
C SER A 60 12.56 -2.70 11.29
N ASN A 61 13.68 -3.39 11.35
CA ASN A 61 14.49 -3.62 10.17
C ASN A 61 13.89 -4.74 9.33
N VAL A 62 13.08 -4.38 8.34
CA VAL A 62 12.49 -5.32 7.38
C VAL A 62 13.34 -5.43 6.12
N THR A 63 13.23 -6.55 5.41
CA THR A 63 13.98 -6.83 4.18
C THR A 63 13.03 -7.17 3.05
N LEU A 64 13.06 -6.38 1.99
CA LEU A 64 12.27 -6.56 0.76
C LEU A 64 13.21 -6.81 -0.43
N LEU A 65 12.67 -6.97 -1.64
CA LEU A 65 13.47 -7.17 -2.85
C LEU A 65 13.44 -5.91 -3.72
N ASP A 66 14.60 -5.42 -4.16
CA ASP A 66 14.65 -4.36 -5.18
C ASP A 66 14.23 -4.89 -6.57
N ILE A 67 14.13 -4.01 -7.55
CA ILE A 67 13.75 -4.37 -8.93
C ILE A 67 14.77 -5.26 -9.65
N ASN A 68 15.92 -5.53 -9.07
CA ASN A 68 16.93 -6.47 -9.54
C ASN A 68 16.96 -7.76 -8.70
N ALA A 69 15.90 -8.01 -7.90
CA ALA A 69 15.75 -9.14 -7.00
C ALA A 69 16.82 -9.22 -5.89
N LYS A 70 17.52 -8.12 -5.61
CA LYS A 70 18.47 -8.04 -4.51
C LYS A 70 17.74 -7.72 -3.21
N ALA A 71 18.07 -8.45 -2.14
CA ALA A 71 17.56 -8.16 -0.81
C ALA A 71 18.02 -6.78 -0.33
N THR A 72 17.06 -5.94 0.02
CA THR A 72 17.26 -4.56 0.48
C THR A 72 16.58 -4.39 1.83
N SER A 73 17.37 -4.05 2.84
CA SER A 73 16.93 -3.83 4.21
C SER A 73 16.66 -2.35 4.47
N LEU A 74 15.72 -2.04 5.36
CA LEU A 74 15.50 -0.64 5.78
C LEU A 74 16.73 -0.01 6.42
N ASP A 75 17.59 -0.79 7.07
CA ASP A 75 18.85 -0.27 7.62
C ASP A 75 19.80 0.27 6.54
N ASN A 76 19.64 -0.12 5.26
CA ASN A 76 20.41 0.46 4.16
C ASN A 76 20.12 1.96 3.96
N TYR A 77 19.01 2.44 4.50
CA TYR A 77 18.61 3.85 4.43
C TYR A 77 18.93 4.63 5.72
N SER A 78 19.61 4.00 6.68
CA SER A 78 19.98 4.65 7.95
C SER A 78 20.77 5.94 7.72
N GLY A 79 20.45 6.98 8.49
CA GLY A 79 21.05 8.30 8.33
C GLY A 79 20.46 9.18 7.24
N ASN A 80 19.46 8.67 6.50
CA ASN A 80 18.76 9.44 5.48
C ASN A 80 17.35 9.83 5.93
N TYR A 81 16.81 10.88 5.32
CA TYR A 81 15.38 11.15 5.30
C TYR A 81 14.72 10.22 4.26
N VAL A 82 13.79 9.40 4.70
CA VAL A 82 13.16 8.39 3.83
C VAL A 82 11.68 8.71 3.67
N PHE A 83 11.26 8.92 2.43
CA PHE A 83 9.84 8.99 2.06
C PHE A 83 9.38 7.60 1.65
N ILE A 84 8.57 6.96 2.49
CA ILE A 84 7.99 5.65 2.17
C ILE A 84 6.59 5.86 1.60
N SER A 85 6.28 5.16 0.51
CA SER A 85 4.96 5.11 -0.10
C SER A 85 4.61 3.69 -0.52
N PHE A 86 3.32 3.36 -0.47
CA PHE A 86 2.81 2.05 -0.84
C PHE A 86 2.04 2.13 -2.15
N ILE A 87 2.27 1.13 -3.01
CA ILE A 87 1.65 1.00 -4.34
C ILE A 87 1.35 -0.45 -4.66
N PHE A 88 0.65 -0.67 -5.76
CA PHE A 88 0.64 -1.93 -6.49
C PHE A 88 0.34 -1.68 -7.97
N THR A 89 0.90 -2.56 -8.86
CA THR A 89 0.82 -2.32 -10.31
C THR A 89 -0.59 -2.49 -10.86
N ARG A 90 -1.39 -3.37 -10.26
CA ARG A 90 -2.77 -3.66 -10.65
C ARG A 90 -3.81 -2.70 -10.08
N CYS A 91 -3.39 -1.54 -9.57
CA CYS A 91 -4.30 -0.55 -9.00
C CYS A 91 -5.27 -0.02 -10.06
N PRO A 92 -6.60 -0.26 -9.93
CA PRO A 92 -7.56 0.16 -10.93
C PRO A 92 -7.98 1.63 -10.79
N VAL A 93 -7.44 2.34 -9.79
CA VAL A 93 -7.87 3.70 -9.45
C VAL A 93 -6.82 4.72 -9.86
N PRO A 94 -7.07 5.52 -10.92
CA PRO A 94 -6.08 6.46 -11.47
C PRO A 94 -5.56 7.49 -10.45
N ASN A 95 -6.41 7.89 -9.51
CA ASN A 95 -6.09 8.90 -8.49
C ASN A 95 -5.45 8.31 -7.21
N MET A 96 -5.07 7.04 -7.22
CA MET A 96 -4.36 6.37 -6.13
C MET A 96 -2.91 6.07 -6.52
N CYS A 97 -2.57 4.81 -6.82
CA CYS A 97 -1.18 4.44 -7.10
C CYS A 97 -0.54 5.23 -8.24
N PRO A 98 -1.20 5.49 -9.39
CA PRO A 98 -0.62 6.34 -10.42
C PRO A 98 -0.31 7.76 -9.93
N ALA A 99 -1.20 8.35 -9.11
CA ALA A 99 -0.97 9.66 -8.53
C ALA A 99 0.18 9.67 -7.52
N VAL A 100 0.35 8.58 -6.74
CA VAL A 100 1.50 8.41 -5.84
C VAL A 100 2.81 8.39 -6.64
N VAL A 101 2.87 7.63 -7.74
CA VAL A 101 4.05 7.56 -8.62
C VAL A 101 4.40 8.93 -9.19
N ILE A 102 3.42 9.68 -9.68
CA ILE A 102 3.64 11.05 -10.20
C ILE A 102 4.18 11.98 -9.10
N LYS A 103 3.60 11.93 -7.89
CA LYS A 103 4.06 12.74 -6.76
C LYS A 103 5.49 12.37 -6.34
N ASN A 104 5.79 11.06 -6.28
CA ASN A 104 7.14 10.58 -5.99
C ASN A 104 8.14 11.08 -7.04
N GLY A 105 7.79 11.09 -8.33
CA GLY A 105 8.64 11.63 -9.37
C GLY A 105 8.92 13.13 -9.21
N VAL A 106 7.94 13.90 -8.73
CA VAL A 106 8.15 15.34 -8.40
C VAL A 106 9.09 15.48 -7.21
N ILE A 107 8.90 14.68 -6.16
CA ILE A 107 9.77 14.72 -4.98
C ILE A 107 11.19 14.28 -5.36
N ALA A 108 11.35 13.17 -6.08
CA ALA A 108 12.64 12.65 -6.52
C ALA A 108 13.44 13.70 -7.29
N ARG A 109 12.78 14.40 -8.21
CA ARG A 109 13.40 15.47 -9.01
C ARG A 109 13.83 16.67 -8.15
N ASN A 110 12.99 17.08 -7.21
CA ASN A 110 13.29 18.22 -6.34
C ASN A 110 14.42 17.93 -5.35
N PHE A 111 14.60 16.67 -4.98
CA PHE A 111 15.61 16.24 -4.01
C PHE A 111 16.76 15.44 -4.63
N LYS A 112 16.91 15.42 -5.96
CA LYS A 112 17.93 14.62 -6.64
C LYS A 112 19.38 14.99 -6.26
N ASP A 113 19.58 16.24 -5.88
CA ASP A 113 20.91 16.78 -5.52
C ASP A 113 21.17 16.69 -3.98
N TYR A 114 20.27 16.02 -3.24
CA TYR A 114 20.40 15.80 -1.80
C TYR A 114 20.74 14.34 -1.52
N ASP A 115 21.98 14.06 -1.18
CA ASP A 115 22.46 12.69 -0.96
C ASP A 115 21.75 11.95 0.18
N ASN A 116 21.25 12.72 1.16
CA ASN A 116 20.60 12.20 2.37
C ASN A 116 19.06 12.12 2.26
N VAL A 117 18.48 12.22 1.08
CA VAL A 117 17.03 12.06 0.86
C VAL A 117 16.77 10.86 -0.06
N LYS A 118 16.00 9.91 0.43
CA LYS A 118 15.62 8.69 -0.29
C LYS A 118 14.12 8.55 -0.40
N LEU A 119 13.66 8.08 -1.54
CA LEU A 119 12.28 7.67 -1.75
C LEU A 119 12.25 6.15 -1.88
N VAL A 120 11.35 5.52 -1.13
CA VAL A 120 11.17 4.06 -1.13
C VAL A 120 9.70 3.79 -1.43
N MET A 121 9.46 3.22 -2.58
CA MET A 121 8.13 2.84 -3.03
C MET A 121 7.97 1.33 -2.87
N VAL A 122 7.08 0.91 -1.98
CA VAL A 122 6.88 -0.50 -1.62
C VAL A 122 5.60 -1.01 -2.27
N SER A 123 5.69 -2.09 -3.02
CA SER A 123 4.49 -2.79 -3.46
C SER A 123 3.95 -3.70 -2.36
N PHE A 124 2.65 -3.58 -2.08
CA PHE A 124 1.96 -4.49 -1.18
C PHE A 124 1.26 -5.66 -1.89
N ASP A 125 1.35 -5.77 -3.23
CA ASP A 125 0.86 -6.93 -3.96
C ASP A 125 1.89 -8.05 -3.96
N TYR A 126 2.05 -8.70 -2.82
CA TYR A 126 3.00 -9.80 -2.60
C TYR A 126 2.70 -11.06 -3.41
N LEU A 127 1.58 -11.13 -4.12
CA LEU A 127 1.21 -12.24 -4.99
C LEU A 127 1.59 -12.03 -6.45
N TYR A 128 1.69 -10.77 -6.89
CA TYR A 128 1.84 -10.45 -8.30
C TYR A 128 3.06 -9.58 -8.61
N ASP A 129 3.35 -8.57 -7.81
CA ASP A 129 4.37 -7.55 -8.11
C ASP A 129 5.79 -8.08 -7.86
N THR A 130 6.23 -9.04 -8.69
CA THR A 130 7.61 -9.52 -8.66
C THR A 130 8.60 -8.39 -8.99
N PRO A 131 9.89 -8.52 -8.65
CA PRO A 131 10.93 -7.58 -9.07
C PRO A 131 10.92 -7.26 -10.57
N GLU A 132 10.72 -8.29 -11.41
CA GLU A 132 10.67 -8.13 -12.88
C GLU A 132 9.45 -7.31 -13.32
N ILE A 133 8.29 -7.54 -12.71
CA ILE A 133 7.08 -6.78 -12.99
C ILE A 133 7.27 -5.32 -12.57
N LEU A 134 7.76 -5.07 -11.37
CA LEU A 134 8.05 -3.71 -10.90
C LEU A 134 9.09 -3.02 -11.78
N LYS A 135 10.11 -3.73 -12.22
CA LYS A 135 11.13 -3.20 -13.16
C LYS A 135 10.49 -2.82 -14.50
N SER A 136 9.60 -3.64 -15.03
CA SER A 136 8.88 -3.35 -16.28
C SER A 136 7.98 -2.12 -16.16
N PHE A 137 7.31 -1.94 -15.00
CA PHE A 137 6.38 -0.84 -14.78
C PHE A 137 7.06 0.48 -14.42
N TYR A 138 8.06 0.45 -13.56
CA TYR A 138 8.63 1.64 -12.94
C TYR A 138 10.10 1.89 -13.29
N GLY A 139 10.78 0.93 -13.91
CA GLY A 139 12.22 1.04 -14.22
C GLY A 139 12.57 2.33 -14.94
N SER A 140 11.87 2.66 -16.02
CA SER A 140 12.08 3.90 -16.77
C SER A 140 11.76 5.17 -15.97
N SER A 141 10.84 5.09 -14.99
CA SER A 141 10.46 6.24 -14.18
C SER A 141 11.52 6.59 -13.13
N ILE A 142 12.31 5.61 -12.69
CA ILE A 142 13.32 5.77 -11.65
C ILE A 142 14.75 5.79 -12.17
N GLU A 143 14.98 5.49 -13.46
CA GLU A 143 16.31 5.38 -14.06
C GLU A 143 17.18 6.64 -13.85
N ASP A 144 16.56 7.81 -13.93
CA ASP A 144 17.23 9.11 -13.77
C ASP A 144 17.30 9.58 -12.30
N PHE A 145 16.80 8.78 -11.35
CA PHE A 145 16.66 9.18 -9.96
C PHE A 145 17.34 8.18 -8.99
N PRO A 146 18.65 8.32 -8.73
CA PRO A 146 19.38 7.42 -7.82
C PRO A 146 18.93 7.48 -6.36
N ASN A 147 18.07 8.43 -6.04
CA ASN A 147 17.45 8.58 -4.74
C ASN A 147 16.07 7.92 -4.63
N TRP A 148 15.63 7.16 -5.64
CA TRP A 148 14.30 6.54 -5.67
C TRP A 148 14.40 5.04 -5.91
N ASP A 149 14.02 4.25 -4.91
CA ASP A 149 13.97 2.79 -4.93
C ASP A 149 12.53 2.29 -5.01
N VAL A 150 12.33 1.17 -5.70
CA VAL A 150 11.07 0.42 -5.75
C VAL A 150 11.31 -0.98 -5.25
N LEU A 151 10.51 -1.41 -4.26
CA LEU A 151 10.69 -2.67 -3.55
C LEU A 151 9.46 -3.57 -3.72
N SER A 152 9.73 -4.84 -4.03
CA SER A 152 8.76 -5.92 -4.09
C SER A 152 8.66 -6.62 -2.73
N SER A 153 7.44 -6.96 -2.34
CA SER A 153 7.15 -7.76 -1.15
C SER A 153 6.93 -9.26 -1.46
N VAL A 154 7.11 -9.70 -2.69
CA VAL A 154 6.97 -11.11 -3.08
C VAL A 154 7.94 -11.98 -2.29
N GLY A 155 7.40 -13.01 -1.59
CA GLY A 155 8.17 -13.87 -0.70
C GLY A 155 8.64 -13.21 0.61
N LYS A 156 8.16 -11.99 0.90
CA LYS A 156 8.51 -11.18 2.09
C LYS A 156 7.27 -10.66 2.81
N VAL A 157 6.24 -11.48 2.87
CA VAL A 157 4.92 -11.07 3.38
C VAL A 157 4.99 -10.63 4.85
N SER A 158 5.72 -11.35 5.69
CA SER A 158 5.90 -10.99 7.10
C SER A 158 6.58 -9.63 7.27
N ASP A 159 7.63 -9.37 6.48
CA ASP A 159 8.32 -8.07 6.50
C ASP A 159 7.41 -6.93 6.02
N LEU A 160 6.58 -7.19 4.99
CA LEU A 160 5.59 -6.23 4.52
C LEU A 160 4.56 -5.91 5.61
N TYR A 161 4.01 -6.92 6.28
CA TYR A 161 3.04 -6.71 7.36
C TYR A 161 3.63 -5.93 8.52
N THR A 162 4.85 -6.26 8.94
CA THR A 162 5.56 -5.51 9.98
C THR A 162 5.69 -4.05 9.59
N LEU A 163 6.18 -3.76 8.38
CA LEU A 163 6.36 -2.38 7.92
C LEU A 163 5.05 -1.61 7.83
N SER A 164 4.03 -2.21 7.21
CA SER A 164 2.73 -1.56 7.02
C SER A 164 2.03 -1.29 8.36
N SER A 165 2.08 -2.26 9.28
CA SER A 165 1.53 -2.13 10.62
C SER A 165 2.21 -1.00 11.39
N GLU A 166 3.52 -0.98 11.45
CA GLU A 166 4.28 0.03 12.18
C GLU A 166 4.10 1.45 11.65
N ILE A 167 3.88 1.61 10.34
CA ILE A 167 3.60 2.91 9.71
C ILE A 167 2.10 3.27 9.80
N GLY A 168 1.23 2.31 10.09
CA GLY A 168 -0.23 2.48 10.09
C GLY A 168 -0.81 2.56 8.68
N CYS A 169 -0.23 1.83 7.73
CA CYS A 169 -0.75 1.71 6.36
C CYS A 169 -1.53 0.41 6.20
N GLU A 170 -2.85 0.52 6.23
CA GLU A 170 -3.75 -0.61 6.01
C GLU A 170 -3.97 -0.84 4.51
N TYR A 171 -4.02 -2.11 4.10
CA TYR A 171 -4.38 -2.51 2.74
C TYR A 171 -5.21 -3.80 2.77
N TRP A 172 -6.10 -3.95 1.75
CA TRP A 172 -7.10 -5.00 1.72
C TRP A 172 -7.17 -5.68 0.37
N GLY A 173 -7.63 -6.93 0.35
CA GLY A 173 -8.08 -7.59 -0.87
C GLY A 173 -6.98 -8.13 -1.77
N ILE A 174 -5.80 -8.42 -1.22
CA ILE A 174 -4.77 -9.17 -1.94
C ILE A 174 -5.12 -10.65 -1.87
N GLU A 175 -5.87 -11.15 -2.83
CA GLU A 175 -6.28 -12.55 -2.93
C GLU A 175 -5.66 -13.20 -4.17
N LYS A 176 -5.41 -14.52 -4.08
CA LYS A 176 -5.11 -15.31 -5.26
C LYS A 176 -6.36 -15.34 -6.15
N ASN A 177 -6.23 -14.82 -7.37
CA ASN A 177 -7.23 -15.12 -8.39
C ASN A 177 -7.19 -16.61 -8.66
N ASN A 178 -8.28 -17.33 -8.32
CA ASN A 178 -8.50 -18.72 -8.71
C ASN A 178 -8.84 -18.78 -10.19
#